data_6c345df1899f3e32a3723a6a07500cd2
#
_entry.id   6c345df1899f3e32a3723a6a07500cd2
#
_cell.length_a   1.000
_cell.length_b   1.000
_cell.length_c   1.000
_cell.angle_alpha   90.00
_cell.angle_beta   90.00
_cell.angle_gamma   90.00
#
_symmetry.space_group_name_H-M   'P 1'
#
loop_
_entity.id
_entity.type
_entity.pdbx_description
1 polymer ?
#
loop_
_entity_poly.entity_id
_entity_poly.type
_entity_poly.pdbx_seq_one_letter_code
_entity_poly.pdbx_strand_id
1 'polypeptide(L)'
;HDRRKEHAPLLKSLTAFTEAAWPQVEPYVRYRSGAWHIDALADALERVTAGEIKRLIINISPGCMKSLLVSVFWPAWEWASQPHLRYLCASHGVDLAIRDNLRVRDIVTSPWYRERFPLELADYQREKTRFSTTAGGQRIGTGVGGVGTGEHPDRIIIDDPHKESEARSDVERARALHWFDRTIATRGLVRDVRVVIIMQRLHENDLSGHLLERG
;
A
#
# COMPACT_ATOMS: atom_id res chain seq x y z
N HIS A 1 -1.11 -33.92 -4.88
CA HIS A 1 -0.71 -33.26 -3.63
C HIS A 1 -1.33 -31.86 -3.64
N ASP A 2 -2.16 -31.58 -2.65
CA ASP A 2 -2.96 -30.35 -2.61
C ASP A 2 -2.06 -29.17 -2.18
N ARG A 3 -1.39 -28.55 -3.16
CA ARG A 3 -0.52 -27.39 -2.97
C ARG A 3 -1.24 -26.22 -2.23
N ARG A 4 -2.58 -26.17 -2.29
CA ARG A 4 -3.37 -25.15 -1.56
C ARG A 4 -3.24 -25.27 -0.04
N LYS A 5 -3.03 -26.47 0.50
CA LYS A 5 -2.85 -26.68 1.95
C LYS A 5 -1.50 -26.19 2.47
N GLU A 6 -0.45 -26.27 1.64
CA GLU A 6 0.90 -25.83 2.02
C GLU A 6 1.02 -24.29 2.10
N HIS A 7 0.17 -23.55 1.36
CA HIS A 7 0.21 -22.09 1.30
C HIS A 7 -0.85 -21.42 2.18
N ALA A 8 -1.74 -22.19 2.81
CA ALA A 8 -2.78 -21.67 3.69
C ALA A 8 -2.25 -20.79 4.85
N PRO A 9 -1.08 -21.08 5.48
CA PRO A 9 -0.52 -20.21 6.50
C PRO A 9 -0.14 -18.82 5.97
N LEU A 10 0.40 -18.74 4.74
CA LEU A 10 0.80 -17.48 4.13
C LEU A 10 -0.41 -16.58 3.80
N LEU A 11 -1.55 -17.17 3.44
CA LEU A 11 -2.78 -16.43 3.17
C LEU A 11 -3.46 -15.92 4.45
N LYS A 12 -3.16 -16.54 5.60
CA LYS A 12 -3.77 -16.19 6.90
C LYS A 12 -2.99 -15.16 7.69
N SER A 13 -1.73 -14.92 7.35
CA SER A 13 -0.86 -13.99 8.08
C SER A 13 -0.01 -13.16 7.14
N LEU A 14 -0.20 -11.85 7.20
CA LEU A 14 0.62 -10.89 6.46
C LEU A 14 2.08 -10.91 6.95
N THR A 15 2.32 -11.11 8.25
CA THR A 15 3.68 -11.26 8.78
C THR A 15 4.37 -12.48 8.18
N ALA A 16 3.70 -13.64 8.17
CA ALA A 16 4.27 -14.87 7.58
C ALA A 16 4.50 -14.71 6.07
N PHE A 17 3.57 -14.08 5.35
CA PHE A 17 3.75 -13.76 3.93
C PHE A 17 4.95 -12.83 3.71
N THR A 18 5.07 -11.77 4.51
CA THR A 18 6.17 -10.79 4.43
C THR A 18 7.52 -11.46 4.61
N GLU A 19 7.67 -12.30 5.63
CA GLU A 19 8.91 -13.06 5.87
C GLU A 19 9.26 -13.98 4.69
N ALA A 20 8.29 -14.73 4.19
CA ALA A 20 8.49 -15.65 3.06
C ALA A 20 8.75 -14.93 1.72
N ALA A 21 8.14 -13.77 1.50
CA ALA A 21 8.30 -12.96 0.29
C ALA A 21 9.51 -12.02 0.35
N TRP A 22 10.12 -11.82 1.53
CA TRP A 22 11.23 -10.89 1.73
C TRP A 22 12.38 -11.01 0.74
N PRO A 23 12.86 -12.23 0.40
CA PRO A 23 13.96 -12.38 -0.56
C PRO A 23 13.65 -11.88 -1.98
N GLN A 24 12.38 -11.67 -2.32
CA GLN A 24 11.99 -11.15 -3.64
C GLN A 24 12.21 -9.64 -3.75
N VAL A 25 12.34 -8.93 -2.61
CA VAL A 25 12.53 -7.47 -2.54
C VAL A 25 13.92 -7.13 -2.02
N GLU A 26 14.38 -7.84 -1.02
CA GLU A 26 15.66 -7.59 -0.33
C GLU A 26 16.51 -8.88 -0.28
N PRO A 27 17.03 -9.35 -1.42
CA PRO A 27 17.68 -10.66 -1.53
C PRO A 27 18.98 -10.77 -0.72
N TYR A 28 19.62 -9.66 -0.38
CA TYR A 28 20.89 -9.62 0.33
C TYR A 28 20.74 -9.24 1.81
N VAL A 29 19.52 -8.93 2.26
CA VAL A 29 19.23 -8.53 3.63
C VAL A 29 18.38 -9.59 4.31
N ARG A 30 18.85 -10.13 5.44
CA ARG A 30 18.08 -11.08 6.20
C ARG A 30 16.88 -10.41 6.88
N TYR A 31 15.69 -10.98 6.71
CA TYR A 31 14.52 -10.57 7.47
C TYR A 31 14.74 -10.74 8.98
N ARG A 32 14.36 -9.74 9.76
CA ARG A 32 14.41 -9.79 11.22
C ARG A 32 12.98 -9.95 11.74
N SER A 33 12.65 -11.17 12.16
CA SER A 33 11.37 -11.49 12.80
C SER A 33 11.30 -10.95 14.24
N GLY A 34 10.09 -10.90 14.79
CA GLY A 34 9.85 -10.57 16.20
C GLY A 34 9.86 -9.07 16.53
N ALA A 35 9.78 -8.19 15.54
CA ALA A 35 9.60 -6.77 15.75
C ALA A 35 8.11 -6.48 15.99
N TRP A 36 7.72 -6.26 17.25
CA TRP A 36 6.32 -6.09 17.69
C TRP A 36 5.52 -5.09 16.85
N HIS A 37 6.16 -4.00 16.38
CA HIS A 37 5.50 -3.00 15.55
C HIS A 37 5.12 -3.53 14.17
N ILE A 38 5.88 -4.47 13.61
CA ILE A 38 5.54 -5.14 12.35
C ILE A 38 4.31 -6.02 12.54
N ASP A 39 4.26 -6.76 13.64
CA ASP A 39 3.11 -7.61 13.96
C ASP A 39 1.85 -6.76 14.19
N ALA A 40 1.97 -5.65 14.93
CA ALA A 40 0.86 -4.71 15.15
C ALA A 40 0.35 -4.05 13.85
N LEU A 41 1.26 -3.68 12.95
CA LEU A 41 0.91 -3.14 11.64
C LEU A 41 0.24 -4.19 10.76
N ALA A 42 0.76 -5.42 10.76
CA ALA A 42 0.19 -6.53 10.00
C ALA A 42 -1.23 -6.85 10.48
N ASP A 43 -1.46 -6.96 11.79
CA ASP A 43 -2.80 -7.17 12.37
C ASP A 43 -3.79 -6.08 11.92
N ALA A 44 -3.39 -4.80 12.01
CA ALA A 44 -4.24 -3.70 11.59
C ALA A 44 -4.58 -3.78 10.08
N LEU A 45 -3.62 -4.15 9.22
CA LEU A 45 -3.82 -4.31 7.78
C LEU A 45 -4.68 -5.54 7.45
N GLU A 46 -4.51 -6.64 8.15
CA GLU A 46 -5.37 -7.84 8.05
C GLU A 46 -6.82 -7.49 8.38
N ARG A 47 -7.06 -6.67 9.41
CA ARG A 47 -8.39 -6.16 9.76
C ARG A 47 -8.95 -5.18 8.72
N VAL A 48 -8.12 -4.38 8.05
CA VAL A 48 -8.53 -3.60 6.87
C VAL A 48 -8.98 -4.54 5.76
N THR A 49 -8.22 -5.58 5.48
CA THR A 49 -8.57 -6.60 4.46
C THR A 49 -9.86 -7.31 4.78
N ALA A 50 -10.09 -7.67 6.05
CA ALA A 50 -11.33 -8.29 6.54
C ALA A 50 -12.54 -7.33 6.50
N GLY A 51 -12.32 -6.03 6.32
CA GLY A 51 -13.38 -5.01 6.28
C GLY A 51 -13.81 -4.47 7.64
N GLU A 52 -13.12 -4.84 8.69
CA GLU A 52 -13.36 -4.34 10.06
C GLU A 52 -12.91 -2.88 10.19
N ILE A 53 -11.81 -2.52 9.52
CA ILE A 53 -11.27 -1.16 9.49
C ILE A 53 -11.40 -0.61 8.08
N LYS A 54 -12.11 0.51 7.92
CA LYS A 54 -12.27 1.17 6.62
C LYS A 54 -11.25 2.29 6.41
N ARG A 55 -10.82 2.95 7.48
CA ARG A 55 -9.88 4.07 7.45
C ARG A 55 -8.85 3.86 8.55
N LEU A 56 -7.59 3.81 8.17
CA LEU A 56 -6.47 3.56 9.07
C LEU A 56 -5.43 4.66 8.89
N ILE A 57 -5.02 5.28 10.00
CA ILE A 57 -3.88 6.18 10.04
C ILE A 57 -2.78 5.52 10.88
N ILE A 58 -1.60 5.42 10.31
CA ILE A 58 -0.41 4.87 10.96
C ILE A 58 0.66 5.96 11.03
N ASN A 59 1.06 6.32 12.23
CA ASN A 59 2.15 7.24 12.47
C ASN A 59 3.34 6.50 13.10
N ILE A 60 4.42 6.37 12.35
CA ILE A 60 5.61 5.65 12.80
C ILE A 60 6.88 6.27 12.19
N SER A 61 7.98 6.16 12.92
CA SER A 61 9.29 6.72 12.53
C SER A 61 9.83 6.12 11.22
N PRO A 62 10.73 6.82 10.52
CA PRO A 62 11.49 6.26 9.41
C PRO A 62 12.30 5.02 9.82
N GLY A 63 12.58 4.15 8.85
CA GLY A 63 13.40 2.94 9.09
C GLY A 63 12.64 1.76 9.72
N CYS A 64 11.35 1.91 10.04
CA CYS A 64 10.52 0.85 10.65
C CYS A 64 9.79 -0.02 9.61
N MET A 65 10.32 -0.19 8.41
CA MET A 65 9.71 -0.99 7.30
C MET A 65 8.30 -0.57 6.88
N LYS A 66 7.80 0.58 7.32
CA LYS A 66 6.42 1.00 7.09
C LYS A 66 5.97 0.93 5.64
N SER A 67 6.74 1.54 4.72
CA SER A 67 6.43 1.56 3.28
C SER A 67 6.49 0.16 2.65
N LEU A 68 7.50 -0.65 3.02
CA LEU A 68 7.59 -2.03 2.53
C LEU A 68 6.39 -2.86 2.94
N LEU A 69 5.99 -2.80 4.21
CA LEU A 69 4.85 -3.58 4.68
C LEU A 69 3.54 -3.11 4.06
N VAL A 70 3.25 -1.80 4.11
CA VAL A 70 1.95 -1.23 3.71
C VAL A 70 1.84 -1.07 2.20
N SER A 71 2.90 -0.57 1.54
CA SER A 71 2.84 -0.22 0.12
C SER A 71 3.33 -1.34 -0.80
N VAL A 72 3.99 -2.40 -0.26
CA VAL A 72 4.54 -3.48 -1.08
C VAL A 72 3.99 -4.85 -0.68
N PHE A 73 4.25 -5.32 0.55
CA PHE A 73 3.87 -6.69 0.94
C PHE A 73 2.35 -6.85 1.10
N TRP A 74 1.66 -5.91 1.72
CA TRP A 74 0.21 -5.99 1.91
C TRP A 74 -0.57 -6.10 0.59
N PRO A 75 -0.36 -5.25 -0.43
CA PRO A 75 -1.04 -5.41 -1.72
C PRO A 75 -0.70 -6.74 -2.44
N ALA A 76 0.55 -7.20 -2.36
CA ALA A 76 0.93 -8.48 -2.93
C ALA A 76 0.25 -9.66 -2.21
N TRP A 77 0.08 -9.55 -0.90
CA TRP A 77 -0.63 -10.53 -0.07
C TRP A 77 -2.13 -10.55 -0.35
N GLU A 78 -2.79 -9.37 -0.42
CA GLU A 78 -4.21 -9.31 -0.78
C GLU A 78 -4.45 -9.90 -2.17
N TRP A 79 -3.59 -9.62 -3.15
CA TRP A 79 -3.71 -10.17 -4.50
C TRP A 79 -3.55 -11.69 -4.57
N ALA A 80 -2.90 -12.32 -3.62
CA ALA A 80 -2.83 -13.78 -3.56
C ALA A 80 -4.20 -14.46 -3.43
N SER A 81 -5.17 -13.78 -2.81
CA SER A 81 -6.55 -14.27 -2.64
C SER A 81 -7.60 -13.42 -3.36
N GLN A 82 -7.32 -12.14 -3.61
CA GLN A 82 -8.24 -11.16 -4.18
C GLN A 82 -7.60 -10.42 -5.37
N PRO A 83 -7.26 -11.11 -6.47
CA PRO A 83 -6.50 -10.56 -7.59
C PRO A 83 -7.25 -9.48 -8.39
N HIS A 84 -8.53 -9.25 -8.11
CA HIS A 84 -9.38 -8.22 -8.71
C HIS A 84 -9.29 -6.85 -8.04
N LEU A 85 -8.64 -6.75 -6.87
CA LEU A 85 -8.56 -5.48 -6.14
C LEU A 85 -7.77 -4.42 -6.90
N ARG A 86 -8.30 -3.18 -6.88
CA ARG A 86 -7.70 -2.01 -7.53
C ARG A 86 -7.11 -1.08 -6.49
N TYR A 87 -5.86 -0.71 -6.68
CA TYR A 87 -5.09 0.12 -5.78
C TYR A 87 -4.76 1.48 -6.40
N LEU A 88 -4.96 2.54 -5.64
CA LEU A 88 -4.37 3.86 -5.86
C LEU A 88 -3.35 4.11 -4.77
N CYS A 89 -2.09 4.24 -5.16
CA CYS A 89 -0.97 4.43 -4.23
C CYS A 89 -0.34 5.79 -4.48
N ALA A 90 -0.31 6.64 -3.46
CA ALA A 90 0.23 7.99 -3.55
C ALA A 90 1.36 8.18 -2.55
N SER A 91 2.37 8.98 -2.94
CA SER A 91 3.44 9.45 -2.06
C SER A 91 3.75 10.92 -2.39
N HIS A 92 4.53 11.63 -1.55
CA HIS A 92 4.92 13.00 -1.86
C HIS A 92 5.61 13.12 -3.23
N GLY A 93 6.36 12.11 -3.67
CA GLY A 93 6.99 12.04 -4.98
C GLY A 93 6.52 10.82 -5.78
N VAL A 94 6.22 11.00 -7.06
CA VAL A 94 5.81 9.89 -7.94
C VAL A 94 6.86 8.79 -8.04
N ASP A 95 8.15 9.12 -7.95
CA ASP A 95 9.25 8.15 -8.02
C ASP A 95 9.20 7.11 -6.90
N LEU A 96 8.74 7.50 -5.70
CA LEU A 96 8.55 6.59 -4.58
C LEU A 96 7.39 5.60 -4.86
N ALA A 97 6.29 6.11 -5.39
CA ALA A 97 5.16 5.28 -5.78
C ALA A 97 5.54 4.31 -6.92
N ILE A 98 6.38 4.76 -7.88
CA ILE A 98 6.92 3.91 -8.95
C ILE A 98 7.83 2.83 -8.38
N ARG A 99 8.75 3.18 -7.48
CA ARG A 99 9.64 2.22 -6.82
C ARG A 99 8.83 1.09 -6.16
N ASP A 100 7.80 1.44 -5.43
CA ASP A 100 6.98 0.47 -4.70
C ASP A 100 6.08 -0.33 -5.65
N ASN A 101 5.61 0.27 -6.76
CA ASN A 101 4.95 -0.45 -7.84
C ASN A 101 5.86 -1.53 -8.45
N LEU A 102 7.13 -1.20 -8.71
CA LEU A 102 8.09 -2.15 -9.26
C LEU A 102 8.34 -3.31 -8.29
N ARG A 103 8.51 -3.02 -6.99
CA ARG A 103 8.68 -4.05 -5.96
C ARG A 103 7.49 -5.01 -5.85
N VAL A 104 6.26 -4.48 -5.89
CA VAL A 104 5.05 -5.35 -5.93
C VAL A 104 5.07 -6.22 -7.18
N ARG A 105 5.39 -5.64 -8.35
CA ARG A 105 5.48 -6.39 -9.59
C ARG A 105 6.54 -7.48 -9.52
N ASP A 106 7.71 -7.19 -8.96
CA ASP A 106 8.78 -8.17 -8.79
C ASP A 106 8.33 -9.34 -7.89
N ILE A 107 7.61 -9.09 -6.80
CA ILE A 107 7.02 -10.15 -5.97
C ILE A 107 6.07 -11.02 -6.80
N VAL A 108 5.03 -10.41 -7.39
CA VAL A 108 3.94 -11.16 -8.02
C VAL A 108 4.34 -11.85 -9.33
N THR A 109 5.45 -11.42 -9.96
CA THR A 109 6.00 -12.09 -11.13
C THR A 109 7.10 -13.10 -10.81
N SER A 110 7.57 -13.16 -9.57
CA SER A 110 8.59 -14.10 -9.15
C SER A 110 8.15 -15.55 -9.30
N PRO A 111 9.06 -16.48 -9.58
CA PRO A 111 8.75 -17.92 -9.57
C PRO A 111 8.14 -18.35 -8.24
N TRP A 112 8.69 -17.82 -7.12
CA TRP A 112 8.20 -18.10 -5.77
C TRP A 112 6.70 -17.80 -5.62
N TYR A 113 6.23 -16.66 -6.13
CA TYR A 113 4.82 -16.25 -6.02
C TYR A 113 3.93 -17.05 -6.97
N ARG A 114 4.32 -17.17 -8.25
CA ARG A 114 3.53 -17.85 -9.29
C ARG A 114 3.30 -19.33 -9.03
N GLU A 115 4.26 -19.99 -8.39
CA GLU A 115 4.10 -21.40 -7.98
C GLU A 115 3.05 -21.59 -6.89
N ARG A 116 2.76 -20.54 -6.13
CA ARG A 116 1.89 -20.58 -4.94
C ARG A 116 0.52 -19.97 -5.17
N PHE A 117 0.46 -18.91 -5.92
CA PHE A 117 -0.75 -18.12 -6.10
C PHE A 117 -1.08 -17.92 -7.58
N PRO A 118 -2.36 -18.17 -7.98
CA PRO A 118 -2.78 -18.10 -9.39
C PRO A 118 -3.04 -16.65 -9.82
N LEU A 119 -1.98 -15.83 -9.93
CA LEU A 119 -2.06 -14.46 -10.39
C LEU A 119 -1.25 -14.28 -11.67
N GLU A 120 -1.88 -13.67 -12.66
CA GLU A 120 -1.24 -13.28 -13.91
C GLU A 120 -1.43 -11.79 -14.16
N LEU A 121 -0.36 -11.14 -14.63
CA LEU A 121 -0.43 -9.75 -15.07
C LEU A 121 -0.92 -9.66 -16.52
N ALA A 122 -1.75 -8.67 -16.79
CA ALA A 122 -2.23 -8.37 -18.11
C ALA A 122 -1.11 -7.78 -18.99
N ASP A 123 -0.97 -8.28 -20.21
CA ASP A 123 0.12 -7.89 -21.12
C ASP A 123 -0.03 -6.46 -21.66
N TYR A 124 -1.27 -5.99 -21.78
CA TYR A 124 -1.58 -4.69 -22.36
C TYR A 124 -1.33 -3.49 -21.44
N GLN A 125 -1.02 -3.72 -20.16
CA GLN A 125 -0.83 -2.64 -19.17
C GLN A 125 0.30 -2.99 -18.20
N ARG A 126 1.54 -2.71 -18.62
CA ARG A 126 2.77 -3.00 -17.86
C ARG A 126 3.65 -1.76 -17.64
N GLU A 127 3.04 -0.60 -17.49
CA GLU A 127 3.79 0.62 -17.24
C GLU A 127 4.35 0.63 -15.81
N LYS A 128 5.40 1.44 -15.58
CA LYS A 128 5.98 1.60 -14.24
C LYS A 128 5.01 2.24 -13.25
N THR A 129 4.18 3.17 -13.75
CA THR A 129 3.16 3.86 -12.98
C THR A 129 1.86 3.08 -12.85
N ARG A 130 1.60 2.13 -13.76
CA ARG A 130 0.34 1.40 -13.82
C ARG A 130 0.54 -0.01 -14.36
N PHE A 131 -0.01 -0.99 -13.68
CA PHE A 131 -0.12 -2.35 -14.19
C PHE A 131 -1.38 -3.03 -13.67
N SER A 132 -1.83 -4.06 -14.38
CA SER A 132 -3.10 -4.73 -14.12
C SER A 132 -2.92 -6.24 -14.06
N THR A 133 -3.85 -6.90 -13.37
CA THR A 133 -4.00 -8.35 -13.38
C THR A 133 -5.01 -8.79 -14.44
N THR A 134 -4.94 -10.03 -14.91
CA THR A 134 -5.94 -10.61 -15.81
C THR A 134 -7.32 -10.76 -15.14
N ALA A 135 -7.36 -10.74 -13.81
CA ALA A 135 -8.60 -10.77 -13.01
C ALA A 135 -9.29 -9.40 -12.84
N GLY A 136 -8.79 -8.34 -13.50
CA GLY A 136 -9.34 -6.99 -13.44
C GLY A 136 -8.82 -6.13 -12.29
N GLY A 137 -7.87 -6.64 -11.51
CA GLY A 137 -7.15 -5.84 -10.52
C GLY A 137 -6.20 -4.85 -11.19
N GLN A 138 -5.88 -3.79 -10.48
CA GLN A 138 -5.03 -2.73 -10.99
C GLN A 138 -4.22 -2.07 -9.88
N ARG A 139 -3.01 -1.63 -10.18
CA ARG A 139 -2.22 -0.79 -9.30
C ARG A 139 -1.75 0.46 -10.02
N ILE A 140 -2.03 1.61 -9.43
CA ILE A 140 -1.66 2.93 -9.94
C ILE A 140 -0.82 3.63 -8.90
N GLY A 141 0.38 4.07 -9.28
CA GLY A 141 1.25 4.91 -8.48
C GLY A 141 1.21 6.37 -8.95
N THR A 142 1.05 7.29 -8.01
CA THR A 142 0.98 8.74 -8.29
C THR A 142 1.71 9.54 -7.21
N GLY A 143 2.05 10.79 -7.52
CA GLY A 143 2.46 11.77 -6.52
C GLY A 143 1.26 12.50 -5.92
N VAL A 144 1.45 13.10 -4.73
CA VAL A 144 0.51 14.07 -4.15
C VAL A 144 0.30 15.22 -5.14
N GLY A 145 -0.96 15.56 -5.42
CA GLY A 145 -1.33 16.51 -6.47
C GLY A 145 -1.46 15.88 -7.87
N GLY A 146 -1.10 14.61 -8.02
CA GLY A 146 -1.23 13.88 -9.28
C GLY A 146 -2.66 13.45 -9.59
N VAL A 147 -2.84 12.98 -10.84
CA VAL A 147 -4.15 12.62 -11.36
C VAL A 147 -4.62 11.30 -10.76
N GLY A 148 -5.66 11.38 -9.98
CA GLY A 148 -6.43 10.22 -9.56
C GLY A 148 -7.88 10.30 -10.08
N THR A 149 -8.21 11.26 -10.97
CA THR A 149 -9.56 11.47 -11.49
C THR A 149 -9.96 10.37 -12.47
N GLY A 150 -11.18 9.85 -12.32
CA GLY A 150 -11.71 8.77 -13.17
C GLY A 150 -11.40 7.36 -12.69
N GLU A 151 -10.51 7.18 -11.72
CA GLU A 151 -10.21 5.86 -11.16
C GLU A 151 -11.17 5.50 -10.02
N HIS A 152 -11.50 4.23 -9.93
CA HIS A 152 -12.39 3.69 -8.90
C HIS A 152 -11.65 2.61 -8.09
N PRO A 153 -10.71 2.99 -7.22
CA PRO A 153 -9.95 2.04 -6.43
C PRO A 153 -10.81 1.38 -5.34
N ASP A 154 -10.44 0.18 -4.97
CA ASP A 154 -10.98 -0.53 -3.80
C ASP A 154 -10.10 -0.26 -2.57
N ARG A 155 -8.82 0.08 -2.80
CA ARG A 155 -7.80 0.44 -1.81
C ARG A 155 -7.11 1.73 -2.17
N ILE A 156 -6.95 2.62 -1.22
CA ILE A 156 -6.12 3.82 -1.34
C ILE A 156 -5.03 3.76 -0.29
N ILE A 157 -3.78 3.83 -0.72
CA ILE A 157 -2.60 3.87 0.15
C ILE A 157 -1.94 5.24 -0.04
N ILE A 158 -1.73 5.96 1.05
CA ILE A 158 -1.01 7.23 1.06
C ILE A 158 0.21 7.06 1.95
N ASP A 159 1.39 7.07 1.34
CA ASP A 159 2.67 6.80 2.00
C ASP A 159 3.53 8.06 2.00
N ASP A 160 3.80 8.58 3.19
CA ASP A 160 4.58 9.81 3.41
C ASP A 160 4.14 10.95 2.44
N PRO A 161 2.93 11.51 2.61
CA PRO A 161 2.37 12.51 1.67
C PRO A 161 3.10 13.86 1.72
N HIS A 162 3.89 14.11 2.75
CA HIS A 162 4.66 15.33 2.93
C HIS A 162 6.16 15.05 2.79
N LYS A 163 6.86 15.89 2.05
CA LYS A 163 8.31 15.88 1.99
C LYS A 163 8.88 16.58 3.22
N GLU A 164 9.83 15.96 3.88
CA GLU A 164 10.42 16.47 5.13
C GLU A 164 10.94 17.91 4.98
N SER A 165 11.66 18.20 3.88
CA SER A 165 12.20 19.55 3.61
C SER A 165 11.12 20.62 3.39
N GLU A 166 9.89 20.23 3.07
CA GLU A 166 8.76 21.10 2.74
C GLU A 166 7.68 21.13 3.86
N ALA A 167 7.82 20.25 4.86
CA ALA A 167 6.82 20.08 5.92
C ALA A 167 6.59 21.34 6.79
N ARG A 168 7.56 22.26 6.83
CA ARG A 168 7.43 23.55 7.54
C ARG A 168 6.73 24.62 6.72
N SER A 169 6.57 24.42 5.41
CA SER A 169 5.87 25.36 4.52
C SER A 169 4.35 25.17 4.63
N ASP A 170 3.63 26.20 5.05
CA ASP A 170 2.16 26.20 5.11
C ASP A 170 1.54 25.92 3.73
N VAL A 171 2.15 26.46 2.67
CA VAL A 171 1.68 26.30 1.29
C VAL A 171 1.77 24.85 0.84
N GLU A 172 2.90 24.19 1.09
CA GLU A 172 3.08 22.79 0.68
C GLU A 172 2.23 21.84 1.52
N ARG A 173 2.07 22.11 2.83
CA ARG A 173 1.11 21.35 3.65
C ARG A 173 -0.32 21.51 3.13
N ALA A 174 -0.76 22.77 2.92
CA ALA A 174 -2.10 23.05 2.39
C ALA A 174 -2.35 22.36 1.05
N ARG A 175 -1.33 22.27 0.17
CA ARG A 175 -1.42 21.56 -1.11
C ARG A 175 -1.76 20.08 -0.92
N ALA A 176 -1.08 19.39 0.00
CA ALA A 176 -1.33 17.98 0.28
C ALA A 176 -2.73 17.77 0.91
N LEU A 177 -3.15 18.62 1.84
CA LEU A 177 -4.47 18.57 2.47
C LEU A 177 -5.58 18.82 1.43
N HIS A 178 -5.41 19.83 0.58
CA HIS A 178 -6.37 20.15 -0.50
C HIS A 178 -6.51 19.01 -1.51
N TRP A 179 -5.38 18.40 -1.88
CA TRP A 179 -5.40 17.23 -2.76
C TRP A 179 -6.15 16.07 -2.10
N PHE A 180 -5.88 15.79 -0.82
CA PHE A 180 -6.59 14.74 -0.08
C PHE A 180 -8.10 15.01 -0.07
N ASP A 181 -8.53 16.18 0.38
CA ASP A 181 -9.94 16.53 0.53
C ASP A 181 -10.70 16.47 -0.81
N ARG A 182 -10.10 16.96 -1.89
CA ARG A 182 -10.74 16.99 -3.21
C ARG A 182 -10.68 15.66 -3.96
N THR A 183 -9.60 14.91 -3.80
CA THR A 183 -9.32 13.75 -4.64
C THR A 183 -9.61 12.44 -3.92
N ILE A 184 -9.27 12.34 -2.65
CA ILE A 184 -9.33 11.09 -1.89
C ILE A 184 -10.63 10.98 -1.08
N ALA A 185 -10.96 12.03 -0.31
CA ALA A 185 -12.13 12.00 0.57
C ALA A 185 -13.44 11.79 -0.21
N THR A 186 -13.58 12.39 -1.39
CA THR A 186 -14.77 12.25 -2.25
C THR A 186 -14.97 10.83 -2.77
N ARG A 187 -13.93 10.02 -2.88
CA ARG A 187 -14.03 8.63 -3.36
C ARG A 187 -14.53 7.67 -2.30
N GLY A 188 -14.21 7.92 -1.06
CA GLY A 188 -14.69 7.13 0.08
C GLY A 188 -16.19 7.28 0.33
N LEU A 189 -16.87 8.25 -0.30
CA LEU A 189 -18.32 8.48 -0.17
C LEU A 189 -19.15 7.61 -1.12
N VAL A 190 -18.57 7.12 -2.22
CA VAL A 190 -19.33 6.48 -3.31
C VAL A 190 -19.26 4.95 -3.28
N ARG A 191 -18.24 4.37 -2.63
CA ARG A 191 -18.00 2.91 -2.54
C ARG A 191 -17.40 2.54 -1.19
N ASP A 192 -17.35 1.25 -0.89
CA ASP A 192 -16.66 0.67 0.27
C ASP A 192 -15.13 0.67 0.06
N VAL A 193 -14.55 1.86 -0.16
CA VAL A 193 -13.12 2.07 -0.36
C VAL A 193 -12.42 2.06 0.99
N ARG A 194 -11.33 1.28 1.10
CA ARG A 194 -10.48 1.31 2.29
C ARG A 194 -9.32 2.24 2.06
N VAL A 195 -9.07 3.12 3.04
CA VAL A 195 -8.02 4.14 2.98
C VAL A 195 -7.02 3.87 4.09
N VAL A 196 -5.76 3.69 3.71
CA VAL A 196 -4.64 3.54 4.64
C VAL A 196 -3.66 4.68 4.41
N ILE A 197 -3.41 5.45 5.45
CA ILE A 197 -2.43 6.54 5.46
C ILE A 197 -1.30 6.11 6.39
N ILE A 198 -0.09 6.08 5.88
CA ILE A 198 1.09 5.79 6.68
C ILE A 198 2.12 6.89 6.49
N MET A 199 2.59 7.46 7.61
CA MET A 199 3.55 8.56 7.56
C MET A 199 4.28 8.72 8.89
N GLN A 200 5.42 9.40 8.86
CA GLN A 200 5.96 10.04 10.05
C GLN A 200 5.24 11.37 10.31
N ARG A 201 5.05 11.74 11.57
CA ARG A 201 4.56 13.07 11.94
C ARG A 201 5.68 14.08 11.70
N LEU A 202 5.43 15.08 10.89
CA LEU A 202 6.38 16.15 10.54
C LEU A 202 5.96 17.52 11.06
N HIS A 203 4.65 17.70 11.29
CA HIS A 203 4.06 18.93 11.80
C HIS A 203 2.70 18.62 12.45
N GLU A 204 2.25 19.46 13.40
CA GLU A 204 0.95 19.30 14.03
C GLU A 204 -0.20 19.36 13.02
N ASN A 205 -0.08 20.23 12.01
CA ASN A 205 -1.03 20.43 10.92
C ASN A 205 -0.63 19.65 9.65
N ASP A 206 0.01 18.49 9.76
CA ASP A 206 0.20 17.56 8.65
C ASP A 206 -1.08 16.80 8.33
N LEU A 207 -1.08 15.92 7.32
CA LEU A 207 -2.29 15.19 6.94
C LEU A 207 -2.90 14.38 8.09
N SER A 208 -2.07 13.77 8.93
CA SER A 208 -2.57 13.06 10.12
C SER A 208 -3.23 14.01 11.12
N GLY A 209 -2.61 15.17 11.41
CA GLY A 209 -3.19 16.19 12.29
C GLY A 209 -4.53 16.69 11.76
N HIS A 210 -4.58 17.06 10.48
CA HIS A 210 -5.79 17.51 9.80
C HIS A 210 -6.96 16.50 9.88
N LEU A 211 -6.66 15.22 9.78
CA LEU A 211 -7.69 14.17 9.85
C LEU A 211 -8.13 13.88 11.28
N LEU A 212 -7.21 13.92 12.23
CA LEU A 212 -7.54 13.70 13.65
C LEU A 212 -8.40 14.83 14.25
N GLU A 213 -8.26 16.07 13.76
CA GLU A 213 -9.10 17.20 14.15
C GLU A 213 -10.54 17.09 13.64
N ARG A 214 -10.78 16.33 12.60
CA ARG A 214 -12.12 16.16 11.99
C ARG A 214 -12.91 14.98 12.56
N GLY A 215 -12.30 14.11 13.35
CA GLY A 215 -12.91 12.94 13.98
C GLY A 215 -12.98 11.74 13.07
#